data_17371bc28c93e8d5b13ad6c50ebf7043
#
_entry.id   17371bc28c93e8d5b13ad6c50ebf7043
#
_cell.length_a   1.000
_cell.length_b   1.000
_cell.length_c   1.000
_cell.angle_alpha   90.00
_cell.angle_beta   90.00
_cell.angle_gamma   90.00
#
_symmetry.space_group_name_H-M   'P 1'
#
loop_
_entity.id
_entity.type
_entity.pdbx_description
1 polymer ?
#
loop_
_entity_poly.entity_id
_entity_poly.type
_entity_poly.pdbx_seq_one_letter_code
_entity_poly.pdbx_strand_id
1 'polypeptide(L)'
;ARLPFEACGKTGTAQNHGRDHSVFMGFAPMNEPKIAIAVYVENGGWGADFGVPIGGLMMEQYLTGKLSPAAEAQASAMQARRIGYGPRFPGQKDKSKRVKE
;
A
#
# COMPACT_ATOMS: atom_id res chain seq x y z
N ALA A 1 4.34 9.67 -4.69
CA ALA A 1 4.36 9.77 -6.15
C ALA A 1 3.17 10.57 -6.64
N ARG A 2 3.41 11.33 -7.67
CA ARG A 2 2.37 12.16 -8.24
C ARG A 2 1.66 11.42 -9.34
N LEU A 3 0.33 11.38 -9.23
CA LEU A 3 -0.48 10.74 -10.26
C LEU A 3 -0.76 11.72 -11.41
N PRO A 4 -0.94 11.19 -12.62
CA PRO A 4 -1.25 12.05 -13.77
C PRO A 4 -2.72 12.51 -13.82
N PHE A 5 -3.45 12.32 -12.74
CA PHE A 5 -4.85 12.74 -12.61
C PHE A 5 -5.12 13.03 -11.15
N GLU A 6 -6.22 13.73 -10.88
CA GLU A 6 -6.61 14.00 -9.52
C GLU A 6 -7.34 12.80 -8.93
N ALA A 7 -6.97 12.44 -7.73
CA ALA A 7 -7.59 11.33 -7.02
C ALA A 7 -7.94 11.78 -5.61
N CYS A 8 -8.96 11.15 -5.07
CA CYS A 8 -9.37 11.38 -3.69
C CYS A 8 -9.18 10.11 -2.90
N GLY A 9 -8.77 10.26 -1.66
CA GLY A 9 -8.60 9.08 -0.83
C GLY A 9 -8.45 9.41 0.63
N LYS A 10 -8.49 8.37 1.42
CA LYS A 10 -8.34 8.47 2.87
C LYS A 10 -7.50 7.31 3.36
N THR A 11 -6.50 7.62 4.13
CA THR A 11 -5.67 6.60 4.77
C THR A 11 -6.25 6.24 6.12
N GLY A 12 -5.90 5.04 6.57
CA GLY A 12 -6.23 4.61 7.91
C GLY A 12 -5.17 3.66 8.41
N THR A 13 -5.15 3.49 9.72
CA THR A 13 -4.22 2.55 10.34
C THR A 13 -5.03 1.75 11.34
N ALA A 14 -5.24 0.48 11.04
CA ALA A 14 -6.02 -0.39 11.92
C ALA A 14 -5.11 -1.01 12.96
N GLN A 15 -5.50 -0.90 14.22
CA GLN A 15 -4.71 -1.42 15.32
C GLN A 15 -4.62 -2.93 15.28
N ASN A 16 -3.47 -3.44 15.69
CA ASN A 16 -3.18 -4.85 15.71
C ASN A 16 -2.22 -5.13 16.85
N HIS A 17 -2.13 -6.39 17.25
CA HIS A 17 -1.25 -6.76 18.36
C HIS A 17 0.22 -6.60 18.00
N GLY A 18 0.59 -6.83 16.75
CA GLY A 18 1.93 -6.57 16.28
C GLY A 18 1.99 -5.21 15.65
N ARG A 19 2.43 -5.15 14.40
CA ARG A 19 2.37 -3.90 13.66
C ARG A 19 0.94 -3.66 13.21
N ASP A 20 0.58 -2.39 13.13
CA ASP A 20 -0.74 -2.01 12.68
C ASP A 20 -0.91 -2.33 11.20
N HIS A 21 -2.15 -2.40 10.77
CA HIS A 21 -2.47 -2.67 9.37
C HIS A 21 -2.56 -1.36 8.60
N SER A 22 -1.99 -1.35 7.40
CA SER A 22 -2.03 -0.19 6.51
C SER A 22 -3.29 -0.25 5.66
N VAL A 23 -4.08 0.81 5.69
CA VAL A 23 -5.36 0.85 4.99
C VAL A 23 -5.44 2.11 4.15
N PHE A 24 -5.98 1.97 2.95
CA PHE A 24 -6.24 3.10 2.07
C PHE A 24 -7.50 2.82 1.27
N MET A 25 -8.33 3.87 1.12
CA MET A 25 -9.48 3.82 0.22
C MET A 25 -9.44 5.07 -0.64
N GLY A 26 -9.78 4.92 -1.91
CA GLY A 26 -9.76 6.06 -2.79
C GLY A 26 -10.56 5.84 -4.05
N PHE A 27 -10.69 6.92 -4.80
CA PHE A 27 -11.34 6.86 -6.12
C PHE A 27 -10.68 7.87 -7.04
N ALA A 28 -10.80 7.63 -8.33
CA ALA A 28 -10.20 8.50 -9.34
C ALA A 28 -10.90 8.30 -10.68
N PRO A 29 -10.88 9.30 -11.55
CA PRO A 29 -10.49 10.68 -11.28
C PRO A 29 -11.44 11.36 -10.30
N MET A 30 -11.01 12.47 -9.72
CA MET A 30 -11.85 13.18 -8.76
C MET A 30 -13.18 13.61 -9.38
N ASN A 31 -13.13 14.10 -10.61
CA ASN A 31 -14.34 14.41 -11.37
C ASN A 31 -14.66 13.21 -12.25
N GLU A 32 -15.92 12.77 -12.22
CA GLU A 32 -16.39 11.61 -12.97
C GLU A 32 -15.54 10.37 -12.62
N PRO A 33 -15.62 9.89 -11.40
CA PRO A 33 -14.81 8.75 -10.99
C PRO A 33 -15.08 7.51 -11.85
N LYS A 34 -14.01 6.79 -12.17
CA LYS A 34 -14.08 5.58 -12.97
C LYS A 34 -13.61 4.35 -12.21
N ILE A 35 -12.94 4.55 -11.08
CA ILE A 35 -12.47 3.44 -10.27
C ILE A 35 -12.49 3.83 -8.80
N ALA A 36 -12.92 2.92 -7.98
CA ALA A 36 -12.78 3.03 -6.53
C ALA A 36 -11.96 1.84 -6.07
N ILE A 37 -11.10 2.07 -5.09
CA ILE A 37 -10.18 1.03 -4.64
C ILE A 37 -10.08 1.04 -3.13
N ALA A 38 -9.90 -0.12 -2.55
CA ALA A 38 -9.60 -0.27 -1.14
C ALA A 38 -8.38 -1.17 -1.03
N VAL A 39 -7.41 -0.75 -0.23
CA VAL A 39 -6.17 -1.49 -0.03
C VAL A 39 -6.01 -1.75 1.45
N TYR A 40 -5.74 -2.99 1.80
CA TYR A 40 -5.50 -3.39 3.18
C TYR A 40 -4.24 -4.23 3.19
N VAL A 41 -3.22 -3.74 3.89
CA VAL A 41 -1.94 -4.45 3.98
C VAL A 41 -1.72 -4.85 5.42
N GLU A 42 -1.86 -6.13 5.69
CA GLU A 42 -1.70 -6.67 7.02
C GLU A 42 -0.28 -6.41 7.52
N ASN A 43 -0.19 -5.85 8.72
CA ASN A 43 1.09 -5.50 9.34
C ASN A 43 1.89 -4.48 8.53
N GLY A 44 1.24 -3.73 7.66
CA GLY A 44 1.92 -2.75 6.82
C GLY A 44 2.22 -1.44 7.51
N GLY A 45 1.72 -1.22 8.72
CA GLY A 45 1.97 0.01 9.46
C GLY A 45 1.07 1.14 8.98
N TRP A 46 1.67 2.33 8.82
CA TRP A 46 0.89 3.50 8.44
C TRP A 46 0.28 3.35 7.06
N GLY A 47 -0.95 3.87 6.88
CA GLY A 47 -1.61 3.81 5.59
C GLY A 47 -0.78 4.41 4.47
N ALA A 48 -0.02 5.47 4.77
CA ALA A 48 0.80 6.13 3.77
C ALA A 48 1.99 5.30 3.32
N ASP A 49 2.43 4.32 4.10
CA ASP A 49 3.62 3.54 3.78
C ASP A 49 3.37 2.48 2.72
N PHE A 50 2.23 1.83 2.76
CA PHE A 50 1.90 0.76 1.80
C PHE A 50 0.59 1.04 1.08
N GLY A 51 -0.45 1.40 1.84
CA GLY A 51 -1.78 1.57 1.25
C GLY A 51 -1.82 2.59 0.14
N VAL A 52 -1.28 3.78 0.39
CA VAL A 52 -1.31 4.85 -0.60
C VAL A 52 -0.48 4.51 -1.84
N PRO A 53 0.79 4.07 -1.71
CA PRO A 53 1.55 3.72 -2.91
C PRO A 53 0.90 2.62 -3.73
N ILE A 54 0.43 1.56 -3.08
CA ILE A 54 -0.20 0.46 -3.80
C ILE A 54 -1.46 0.93 -4.50
N GLY A 55 -2.32 1.65 -3.78
CA GLY A 55 -3.56 2.15 -4.35
C GLY A 55 -3.31 3.09 -5.51
N GLY A 56 -2.34 3.99 -5.38
CA GLY A 56 -1.99 4.91 -6.45
C GLY A 56 -1.50 4.19 -7.70
N LEU A 57 -0.64 3.19 -7.53
CA LEU A 57 -0.14 2.41 -8.65
C LEU A 57 -1.26 1.68 -9.36
N MET A 58 -2.19 1.10 -8.59
CA MET A 58 -3.31 0.37 -9.18
C MET A 58 -4.22 1.30 -9.96
N MET A 59 -4.50 2.49 -9.41
CA MET A 59 -5.35 3.46 -10.10
C MET A 59 -4.69 3.95 -11.37
N GLU A 60 -3.39 4.21 -11.34
CA GLU A 60 -2.68 4.67 -12.52
C GLU A 60 -2.70 3.60 -13.61
N GLN A 61 -2.42 2.36 -13.24
CA GLN A 61 -2.43 1.26 -14.20
C GLN A 61 -3.81 1.11 -14.84
N TYR A 62 -4.86 1.18 -14.03
CA TYR A 62 -6.21 1.01 -14.55
C TYR A 62 -6.61 2.13 -15.48
N LEU A 63 -6.34 3.38 -15.09
CA LEU A 63 -6.85 4.53 -15.83
C LEU A 63 -6.03 4.87 -17.06
N THR A 64 -4.71 4.64 -17.02
CA THR A 64 -3.83 5.00 -18.11
C THR A 64 -3.34 3.82 -18.93
N GLY A 65 -3.57 2.61 -18.46
CA GLY A 65 -3.16 1.40 -19.15
C GLY A 65 -1.72 0.99 -18.94
N LYS A 66 -0.93 1.85 -18.34
CA LYS A 66 0.47 1.53 -18.05
C LYS A 66 0.98 2.47 -16.98
N LEU A 67 2.07 2.08 -16.33
CA LEU A 67 2.72 2.93 -15.34
C LEU A 67 3.73 3.84 -16.02
N SER A 68 3.83 5.08 -15.52
CA SER A 68 4.88 6.00 -15.94
C SER A 68 6.23 5.45 -15.48
N PRO A 69 7.36 5.94 -16.03
CA PRO A 69 8.67 5.50 -15.56
C PRO A 69 8.86 5.71 -14.06
N ALA A 70 8.38 6.82 -13.52
CA ALA A 70 8.48 7.07 -12.09
C ALA A 70 7.63 6.07 -11.30
N ALA A 71 6.44 5.75 -11.81
CA ALA A 71 5.57 4.79 -11.15
C ALA A 71 6.15 3.38 -11.21
N GLU A 72 6.79 3.03 -12.32
CA GLU A 72 7.44 1.72 -12.43
C GLU A 72 8.57 1.59 -11.42
N ALA A 73 9.34 2.66 -11.23
CA ALA A 73 10.39 2.66 -10.23
C ALA A 73 9.82 2.49 -8.83
N GLN A 74 8.71 3.16 -8.56
CA GLN A 74 8.04 3.03 -7.27
C GLN A 74 7.52 1.61 -7.07
N ALA A 75 6.95 1.01 -8.11
CA ALA A 75 6.45 -0.36 -8.03
C ALA A 75 7.58 -1.34 -7.73
N SER A 76 8.73 -1.16 -8.39
CA SER A 76 9.88 -2.02 -8.14
C SER A 76 10.38 -1.87 -6.72
N ALA A 77 10.44 -0.64 -6.21
CA ALA A 77 10.84 -0.41 -4.84
C ALA A 77 9.85 -1.04 -3.86
N MET A 78 8.56 -0.96 -4.17
CA MET A 78 7.53 -1.54 -3.31
C MET A 78 7.64 -3.06 -3.27
N GLN A 79 7.93 -3.69 -4.41
CA GLN A 79 8.09 -5.13 -4.45
C GLN A 79 9.26 -5.61 -3.60
N ALA A 80 10.28 -4.76 -3.43
CA ALA A 80 11.45 -5.12 -2.64
C ALA A 80 11.24 -4.92 -1.15
N ARG A 81 10.18 -4.23 -0.75
CA ARG A 81 9.92 -3.97 0.66
C ARG A 81 9.45 -5.24 1.35
N ARG A 82 9.84 -5.36 2.60
CA ARG A 82 9.44 -6.49 3.42
C ARG A 82 8.59 -6.00 4.58
N ILE A 83 7.57 -6.78 4.92
CA ILE A 83 6.72 -6.49 6.05
C ILE A 83 7.20 -7.34 7.22
N GLY A 84 7.46 -6.67 8.35
CA GLY A 84 7.90 -7.37 9.55
C GLY A 84 6.72 -8.03 10.25
N TYR A 85 6.89 -9.29 10.56
CA TYR A 85 5.91 -10.04 11.34
C TYR A 85 6.51 -10.35 12.69
N GLY A 86 6.79 -9.30 13.45
CA GLY A 86 7.38 -9.44 14.76
C GLY A 86 6.50 -10.24 15.71
N PRO A 87 7.05 -10.65 16.84
CA PRO A 87 6.28 -11.42 17.83
C PRO A 87 5.09 -10.62 18.33
N ARG A 88 3.94 -11.26 18.36
CA ARG A 88 2.73 -10.65 18.91
C ARG A 88 2.67 -10.78 20.42
N PHE A 89 3.36 -11.78 20.94
CA PHE A 89 3.34 -12.07 22.36
C PHE A 89 4.78 -12.25 22.85
N PRO A 90 5.03 -11.99 24.14
CA PRO A 90 6.35 -12.24 24.70
C PRO A 90 6.78 -13.69 24.41
N GLY A 91 7.99 -13.85 23.92
CA GLY A 91 8.52 -15.19 23.62
C GLY A 91 8.17 -15.72 22.26
N GLN A 92 7.29 -15.06 21.52
CA GLN A 92 6.97 -15.52 20.19
C GLN A 92 8.13 -15.24 19.24
N LYS A 93 8.43 -16.22 18.39
CA LYS A 93 9.52 -16.08 17.44
C LYS A 93 9.19 -15.05 16.37
N ASP A 94 10.18 -14.24 16.03
CA ASP A 94 10.01 -13.24 14.97
C ASP A 94 10.06 -13.92 13.62
N LYS A 95 8.90 -13.99 12.97
CA LYS A 95 8.77 -14.69 11.69
C LYS A 95 9.38 -13.93 10.53
N SER A 96 9.59 -12.64 10.68
CA SER A 96 10.15 -11.87 9.57
C SER A 96 11.59 -12.27 9.26
N LYS A 97 12.30 -12.83 10.22
CA LYS A 97 13.68 -13.27 10.04
C LYS A 97 13.79 -14.63 9.35
N ARG A 98 12.68 -15.30 9.14
CA ARG A 98 12.68 -16.65 8.55
C ARG A 98 12.47 -16.63 7.06
N VAL A 99 12.03 -15.53 6.52
CA VAL A 99 11.75 -15.41 5.09
C VAL A 99 12.94 -14.75 4.43
N LYS A 100 13.77 -15.55 3.84
CA LYS A 100 15.01 -15.09 3.24
C LYS A 100 15.01 -15.17 1.73
N GLU A 101 14.07 -15.84 1.19
CA GLU A 101 13.98 -16.07 -0.25
C GLU A 101 13.72 -14.81 -1.03
#